data_91007925226d122c62693c142647e697
#
_entry.id   91007925226d122c62693c142647e697
#
_cell.length_a   1.000
_cell.length_b   1.000
_cell.length_c   1.000
_cell.angle_alpha   90.00
_cell.angle_beta   90.00
_cell.angle_gamma   90.00
#
_symmetry.space_group_name_H-M   'P 1'
#
loop_
_entity.id
_entity.type
_entity.pdbx_description
1 polymer ?
#
loop_
_entity_poly.entity_id
_entity_poly.type
_entity_poly.pdbx_seq_one_letter_code
_entity_poly.pdbx_strand_id
1 'polypeptide(L)'
;MAKSGPEGATPGSATPGETVLVTGAAGFIGSHTCVDLLTAGYRVVGVDNFVNSSPRAVERIREVAGPAGANLEFVELDVRDSAALSKLLAVTPVAAVVHFAALKAVGESVALPVEYYDTNLNATLRLVDALREHGPRRLIFSSSCSIHGDVDVLPIREDAPSRPTNPYSRTKAMCEQILADLCVAEPDWHVVALRYFNPVGAHPSGLLGEDPRGTPNNLMPYLQQVAVGRREFLTVFGDDYPTPDGTGVRDYIHVVDLAEGHRAALEHLADAAGFRAINLGTGVGTSVRQLLEAFGAACGHELPYRVAGRRAGDVAELYADPSHAAETIGWRASRGLAEMCRDAWEFQRHNPGGYDGAGA
;
A
#
# COMPACT_ATOMS: atom_id res chain seq x y z
N MET A 1 1.62 31.04 36.51
CA MET A 1 2.35 29.83 36.08
C MET A 1 1.61 29.24 34.89
N ALA A 2 2.07 29.54 33.69
CA ALA A 2 1.53 28.99 32.46
C ALA A 2 2.08 27.58 32.30
N LYS A 3 1.20 26.57 32.11
CA LYS A 3 1.60 25.21 31.75
C LYS A 3 2.01 25.23 30.27
N SER A 4 3.28 24.94 30.00
CA SER A 4 3.80 24.64 28.68
C SER A 4 3.07 23.41 28.15
N GLY A 5 2.27 23.57 27.09
CA GLY A 5 1.76 22.47 26.27
C GLY A 5 2.91 21.85 25.44
N PRO A 6 2.75 20.67 24.85
CA PRO A 6 3.78 20.03 24.04
C PRO A 6 4.11 20.94 22.84
N GLU A 7 5.36 21.39 22.75
CA GLU A 7 5.92 22.09 21.61
C GLU A 7 5.99 21.12 20.42
N GLY A 8 5.40 21.45 19.30
CA GLY A 8 5.74 20.87 18.01
C GLY A 8 4.63 20.42 17.07
N ALA A 9 3.33 20.54 17.40
CA ALA A 9 2.29 20.21 16.43
C ALA A 9 1.99 21.44 15.54
N THR A 10 2.29 21.35 14.25
CA THR A 10 1.84 22.33 13.26
C THR A 10 0.31 22.35 13.22
N PRO A 11 -0.36 23.51 13.27
CA PRO A 11 -1.82 23.58 13.22
C PRO A 11 -2.32 22.92 11.92
N GLY A 12 -2.94 21.75 12.04
CA GLY A 12 -3.53 21.06 10.91
C GLY A 12 -3.05 19.63 10.64
N SER A 13 -1.97 19.13 11.26
CA SER A 13 -1.58 17.71 11.19
C SER A 13 -2.46 16.88 12.11
N ALA A 14 -2.78 15.63 11.71
CA ALA A 14 -3.41 14.68 12.62
C ALA A 14 -2.41 14.27 13.70
N THR A 15 -2.86 14.23 14.95
CA THR A 15 -2.02 13.95 16.13
C THR A 15 -2.52 12.72 16.87
N PRO A 16 -1.64 12.04 17.65
CA PRO A 16 -2.07 10.96 18.53
C PRO A 16 -3.27 11.34 19.41
N GLY A 17 -4.25 10.43 19.51
CA GLY A 17 -5.55 10.67 20.14
C GLY A 17 -6.67 11.06 19.17
N GLU A 18 -6.35 11.55 17.98
CA GLU A 18 -7.34 11.81 16.92
C GLU A 18 -7.72 10.55 16.15
N THR A 19 -8.85 10.60 15.46
CA THR A 19 -9.38 9.48 14.69
C THR A 19 -9.00 9.61 13.22
N VAL A 20 -8.46 8.54 12.63
CA VAL A 20 -8.12 8.42 11.21
C VAL A 20 -9.05 7.39 10.56
N LEU A 21 -9.69 7.75 9.46
CA LEU A 21 -10.41 6.80 8.61
C LEU A 21 -9.42 6.09 7.69
N VAL A 22 -9.44 4.77 7.68
CA VAL A 22 -8.65 3.94 6.77
C VAL A 22 -9.59 3.11 5.90
N THR A 23 -9.66 3.37 4.61
CA THR A 23 -10.44 2.55 3.67
C THR A 23 -9.55 1.48 3.05
N GLY A 24 -10.09 0.30 2.78
CA GLY A 24 -9.28 -0.87 2.41
C GLY A 24 -8.45 -1.39 3.59
N ALA A 25 -8.98 -1.20 4.81
CA ALA A 25 -8.29 -1.42 6.08
C ALA A 25 -7.92 -2.89 6.34
N ALA A 26 -8.64 -3.84 5.77
CA ALA A 26 -8.35 -5.27 5.89
C ALA A 26 -7.40 -5.80 4.80
N GLY A 27 -7.03 -4.96 3.81
CA GLY A 27 -6.05 -5.29 2.78
C GLY A 27 -4.61 -5.33 3.31
N PHE A 28 -3.67 -5.81 2.49
CA PHE A 28 -2.27 -5.99 2.89
C PHE A 28 -1.63 -4.71 3.47
N ILE A 29 -1.62 -3.59 2.72
CA ILE A 29 -1.02 -2.34 3.19
C ILE A 29 -1.90 -1.68 4.26
N GLY A 30 -3.23 -1.66 4.06
CA GLY A 30 -4.17 -1.04 4.98
C GLY A 30 -4.11 -1.62 6.39
N SER A 31 -3.99 -2.94 6.51
CA SER A 31 -3.91 -3.61 7.80
C SER A 31 -2.63 -3.28 8.58
N HIS A 32 -1.48 -3.23 7.91
CA HIS A 32 -0.21 -2.82 8.51
C HIS A 32 -0.24 -1.33 8.91
N THR A 33 -0.84 -0.47 8.08
CA THR A 33 -1.04 0.96 8.41
C THR A 33 -1.97 1.13 9.62
N CYS A 34 -3.03 0.32 9.73
CA CYS A 34 -3.89 0.34 10.93
C CYS A 34 -3.08 -0.03 12.19
N VAL A 35 -2.23 -1.05 12.13
CA VAL A 35 -1.37 -1.43 13.26
C VAL A 35 -0.43 -0.30 13.64
N ASP A 36 0.26 0.31 12.67
CA ASP A 36 1.21 1.41 12.92
C ASP A 36 0.51 2.63 13.54
N LEU A 37 -0.64 3.05 12.99
CA LEU A 37 -1.43 4.16 13.52
C LEU A 37 -1.92 3.88 14.96
N LEU A 38 -2.47 2.69 15.22
CA LEU A 38 -2.93 2.30 16.55
C LEU A 38 -1.80 2.32 17.57
N THR A 39 -0.64 1.77 17.19
CA THR A 39 0.56 1.71 18.05
C THR A 39 1.14 3.10 18.31
N ALA A 40 1.02 4.01 17.33
CA ALA A 40 1.39 5.43 17.49
C ALA A 40 0.36 6.24 18.31
N GLY A 41 -0.74 5.63 18.75
CA GLY A 41 -1.72 6.25 19.65
C GLY A 41 -2.91 6.91 18.95
N TYR A 42 -3.11 6.71 17.64
CA TYR A 42 -4.31 7.15 16.95
C TYR A 42 -5.50 6.23 17.24
N ARG A 43 -6.71 6.76 17.08
CA ARG A 43 -7.91 5.94 16.90
C ARG A 43 -8.11 5.68 15.42
N VAL A 44 -8.51 4.47 15.06
CA VAL A 44 -8.70 4.08 13.67
C VAL A 44 -10.13 3.63 13.44
N VAL A 45 -10.79 4.19 12.43
CA VAL A 45 -12.01 3.65 11.84
C VAL A 45 -11.62 2.97 10.54
N GLY A 46 -11.60 1.64 10.55
CA GLY A 46 -11.29 0.82 9.38
C GLY A 46 -12.56 0.51 8.59
N VAL A 47 -12.48 0.67 7.27
CA VAL A 47 -13.56 0.34 6.33
C VAL A 47 -13.03 -0.60 5.25
N ASP A 48 -13.74 -1.71 5.00
CA ASP A 48 -13.44 -2.66 3.92
C ASP A 48 -14.72 -3.42 3.53
N ASN A 49 -14.83 -3.87 2.30
CA ASN A 49 -15.95 -4.69 1.80
C ASN A 49 -15.57 -6.17 1.64
N PHE A 50 -14.37 -6.55 2.02
CA PHE A 50 -13.80 -7.90 1.96
C PHE A 50 -13.81 -8.56 0.58
N VAL A 51 -13.88 -7.79 -0.51
CA VAL A 51 -13.85 -8.36 -1.86
C VAL A 51 -12.54 -9.09 -2.16
N ASN A 52 -11.41 -8.59 -1.64
CA ASN A 52 -10.07 -9.17 -1.80
C ASN A 52 -9.25 -9.14 -0.49
N SER A 53 -9.93 -9.25 0.64
CA SER A 53 -9.35 -9.28 1.97
C SER A 53 -10.13 -10.28 2.84
N SER A 54 -9.72 -10.49 4.09
CA SER A 54 -10.38 -11.40 5.01
C SER A 54 -10.78 -10.68 6.32
N PRO A 55 -11.97 -10.97 6.91
CA PRO A 55 -12.32 -10.53 8.25
C PRO A 55 -11.26 -10.92 9.30
N ARG A 56 -10.54 -12.02 9.06
CA ARG A 56 -9.43 -12.46 9.92
C ARG A 56 -8.33 -11.42 10.03
N ALA A 57 -8.07 -10.63 8.99
CA ALA A 57 -7.10 -9.54 9.05
C ALA A 57 -7.48 -8.50 10.13
N VAL A 58 -8.77 -8.23 10.33
CA VAL A 58 -9.24 -7.29 11.38
C VAL A 58 -8.94 -7.82 12.79
N GLU A 59 -9.14 -9.13 13.01
CA GLU A 59 -8.76 -9.77 14.26
C GLU A 59 -7.25 -9.68 14.50
N ARG A 60 -6.45 -9.93 13.45
CA ARG A 60 -4.99 -9.84 13.49
C ARG A 60 -4.48 -8.42 13.74
N ILE A 61 -5.12 -7.40 13.17
CA ILE A 61 -4.79 -6.00 13.50
C ILE A 61 -4.92 -5.76 15.01
N ARG A 62 -6.04 -6.19 15.63
CA ARG A 62 -6.25 -6.03 17.08
C ARG A 62 -5.23 -6.80 17.89
N GLU A 63 -4.94 -8.03 17.51
CA GLU A 63 -3.99 -8.91 18.17
C GLU A 63 -2.57 -8.31 18.14
N VAL A 64 -2.13 -7.87 16.97
CA VAL A 64 -0.78 -7.31 16.74
C VAL A 64 -0.63 -5.96 17.43
N ALA A 65 -1.64 -5.10 17.38
CA ALA A 65 -1.62 -3.81 18.08
C ALA A 65 -1.73 -3.95 19.61
N GLY A 66 -2.04 -5.14 20.13
CA GLY A 66 -2.15 -5.39 21.56
C GLY A 66 -3.19 -4.49 22.25
N PRO A 67 -2.87 -3.84 23.39
CA PRO A 67 -3.84 -2.96 24.07
C PRO A 67 -4.37 -1.82 23.19
N ALA A 68 -3.56 -1.31 22.24
CA ALA A 68 -3.97 -0.26 21.32
C ALA A 68 -5.03 -0.73 20.32
N GLY A 69 -5.16 -2.03 20.09
CA GLY A 69 -6.20 -2.63 19.27
C GLY A 69 -7.62 -2.33 19.71
N ALA A 70 -7.84 -1.95 20.98
CA ALA A 70 -9.12 -1.47 21.49
C ALA A 70 -9.59 -0.14 20.84
N ASN A 71 -8.68 0.61 20.25
CA ASN A 71 -8.95 1.86 19.53
C ASN A 71 -9.30 1.64 18.04
N LEU A 72 -9.47 0.39 17.58
CA LEU A 72 -9.95 0.06 16.26
C LEU A 72 -11.47 -0.15 16.26
N GLU A 73 -12.20 0.75 15.64
CA GLU A 73 -13.55 0.52 15.15
C GLU A 73 -13.46 0.01 13.70
N PHE A 74 -14.28 -0.98 13.35
CA PHE A 74 -14.30 -1.53 12.00
C PHE A 74 -15.71 -1.63 11.47
N VAL A 75 -15.91 -1.15 10.24
CA VAL A 75 -17.20 -1.16 9.54
C VAL A 75 -17.04 -1.87 8.20
N GLU A 76 -17.80 -2.94 7.99
CA GLU A 76 -17.92 -3.57 6.68
C GLU A 76 -18.76 -2.65 5.77
N LEU A 77 -18.11 -2.06 4.76
CA LEU A 77 -18.72 -1.08 3.88
C LEU A 77 -17.96 -0.99 2.55
N ASP A 78 -18.71 -0.94 1.44
CA ASP A 78 -18.16 -0.55 0.14
C ASP A 78 -18.08 0.97 0.04
N VAL A 79 -16.90 1.52 -0.17
CA VAL A 79 -16.67 2.98 -0.27
C VAL A 79 -17.50 3.62 -1.40
N ARG A 80 -17.97 2.83 -2.38
CA ARG A 80 -18.86 3.29 -3.45
C ARG A 80 -20.31 3.50 -2.99
N ASP A 81 -20.70 2.95 -1.84
CA ASP A 81 -22.01 3.24 -1.22
C ASP A 81 -21.97 4.62 -0.55
N SER A 82 -22.31 5.64 -1.34
CA SER A 82 -22.31 7.03 -0.90
C SER A 82 -23.18 7.28 0.34
N ALA A 83 -24.32 6.61 0.42
CA ALA A 83 -25.26 6.83 1.53
C ALA A 83 -24.73 6.26 2.85
N ALA A 84 -24.15 5.05 2.80
CA ALA A 84 -23.55 4.42 3.97
C ALA A 84 -22.29 5.18 4.41
N LEU A 85 -21.45 5.62 3.47
CA LEU A 85 -20.24 6.39 3.76
C LEU A 85 -20.53 7.77 4.36
N SER A 86 -21.51 8.51 3.79
CA SER A 86 -21.97 9.80 4.31
C SER A 86 -22.55 9.64 5.72
N LYS A 87 -23.37 8.61 5.95
CA LYS A 87 -23.92 8.30 7.29
C LYS A 87 -22.81 8.00 8.32
N LEU A 88 -21.78 7.24 7.93
CA LEU A 88 -20.65 6.94 8.81
C LEU A 88 -19.93 8.23 9.21
N LEU A 89 -19.57 9.06 8.24
CA LEU A 89 -18.83 10.31 8.47
C LEU A 89 -19.65 11.36 9.23
N ALA A 90 -20.99 11.39 9.07
CA ALA A 90 -21.85 12.30 9.80
C ALA A 90 -21.85 12.08 11.32
N VAL A 91 -21.57 10.84 11.78
CA VAL A 91 -21.56 10.47 13.20
C VAL A 91 -20.17 10.19 13.76
N THR A 92 -19.16 10.11 12.90
CA THR A 92 -17.78 9.77 13.28
C THR A 92 -16.84 10.90 12.89
N PRO A 93 -16.51 11.81 13.80
CA PRO A 93 -15.53 12.87 13.52
C PRO A 93 -14.15 12.24 13.25
N VAL A 94 -13.60 12.47 12.07
CA VAL A 94 -12.27 12.02 11.68
C VAL A 94 -11.36 13.23 11.35
N ALA A 95 -10.07 13.14 11.69
CA ALA A 95 -9.10 14.21 11.48
C ALA A 95 -8.47 14.14 10.08
N ALA A 96 -8.33 12.92 9.54
CA ALA A 96 -7.77 12.67 8.21
C ALA A 96 -8.22 11.31 7.68
N VAL A 97 -7.97 11.08 6.40
CA VAL A 97 -8.30 9.83 5.71
C VAL A 97 -7.07 9.24 5.04
N VAL A 98 -6.88 7.92 5.15
CA VAL A 98 -5.95 7.14 4.32
C VAL A 98 -6.76 6.22 3.42
N HIS A 99 -6.65 6.40 2.11
CA HIS A 99 -7.49 5.74 1.12
C HIS A 99 -6.75 4.65 0.36
N PHE A 100 -6.95 3.38 0.76
CA PHE A 100 -6.40 2.20 0.07
C PHE A 100 -7.42 1.46 -0.78
N ALA A 101 -8.72 1.61 -0.52
CA ALA A 101 -9.77 0.83 -1.18
C ALA A 101 -9.71 0.97 -2.71
N ALA A 102 -9.23 -0.08 -3.38
CA ALA A 102 -9.07 -0.14 -4.83
C ALA A 102 -8.79 -1.58 -5.28
N LEU A 103 -9.13 -1.93 -6.51
CA LEU A 103 -8.62 -3.11 -7.19
C LEU A 103 -7.18 -2.83 -7.66
N LYS A 104 -6.25 -3.80 -7.48
CA LYS A 104 -4.81 -3.57 -7.67
C LYS A 104 -4.11 -4.52 -8.66
N ALA A 105 -4.77 -5.57 -9.15
CA ALA A 105 -4.13 -6.60 -9.95
C ALA A 105 -3.98 -6.16 -11.43
N VAL A 106 -2.75 -5.91 -11.87
CA VAL A 106 -2.44 -5.41 -13.21
C VAL A 106 -2.99 -6.31 -14.31
N GLY A 107 -2.75 -7.62 -14.22
CA GLY A 107 -3.23 -8.59 -15.22
C GLY A 107 -4.76 -8.65 -15.30
N GLU A 108 -5.44 -8.64 -14.14
CA GLU A 108 -6.90 -8.62 -14.07
C GLU A 108 -7.47 -7.32 -14.64
N SER A 109 -6.80 -6.18 -14.44
CA SER A 109 -7.25 -4.90 -15.01
C SER A 109 -7.31 -4.90 -16.53
N VAL A 110 -6.46 -5.68 -17.19
CA VAL A 110 -6.48 -5.82 -18.65
C VAL A 110 -7.66 -6.70 -19.08
N ALA A 111 -8.00 -7.72 -18.32
CA ALA A 111 -9.14 -8.60 -18.61
C ALA A 111 -10.49 -7.96 -18.24
N LEU A 112 -10.56 -7.16 -17.18
CA LEU A 112 -11.78 -6.56 -16.63
C LEU A 112 -11.61 -5.02 -16.48
N PRO A 113 -11.35 -4.27 -17.58
CA PRO A 113 -11.01 -2.85 -17.48
C PRO A 113 -12.17 -2.00 -16.93
N VAL A 114 -13.41 -2.31 -17.28
CA VAL A 114 -14.58 -1.54 -16.85
C VAL A 114 -14.76 -1.61 -15.33
N GLU A 115 -14.58 -2.78 -14.73
CA GLU A 115 -14.67 -3.02 -13.29
C GLU A 115 -13.59 -2.23 -12.54
N TYR A 116 -12.37 -2.12 -13.12
CA TYR A 116 -11.29 -1.33 -12.56
C TYR A 116 -11.58 0.17 -12.60
N TYR A 117 -12.09 0.70 -13.72
CA TYR A 117 -12.50 2.10 -13.81
C TYR A 117 -13.67 2.39 -12.87
N ASP A 118 -14.70 1.55 -12.87
CA ASP A 118 -15.87 1.73 -12.02
C ASP A 118 -15.48 1.69 -10.53
N THR A 119 -14.70 0.70 -10.12
CA THR A 119 -14.33 0.56 -8.70
C THR A 119 -13.38 1.68 -8.28
N ASN A 120 -12.26 1.87 -8.96
CA ASN A 120 -11.19 2.72 -8.46
C ASN A 120 -11.54 4.22 -8.54
N LEU A 121 -12.17 4.65 -9.64
CA LEU A 121 -12.57 6.05 -9.78
C LEU A 121 -13.77 6.38 -8.89
N ASN A 122 -14.82 5.54 -8.89
CA ASN A 122 -16.00 5.81 -8.08
C ASN A 122 -15.70 5.74 -6.58
N ALA A 123 -14.84 4.82 -6.11
CA ALA A 123 -14.42 4.79 -4.71
C ALA A 123 -13.81 6.14 -4.29
N THR A 124 -12.90 6.69 -5.11
CA THR A 124 -12.26 7.98 -4.83
C THR A 124 -13.27 9.14 -4.91
N LEU A 125 -14.12 9.17 -5.95
CA LEU A 125 -15.13 10.23 -6.12
C LEU A 125 -16.15 10.24 -4.98
N ARG A 126 -16.69 9.06 -4.60
CA ARG A 126 -17.67 8.97 -3.50
C ARG A 126 -17.07 9.32 -2.16
N LEU A 127 -15.80 8.96 -1.94
CA LEU A 127 -15.08 9.39 -0.75
C LEU A 127 -14.94 10.92 -0.70
N VAL A 128 -14.50 11.55 -1.78
CA VAL A 128 -14.39 13.02 -1.87
C VAL A 128 -15.74 13.70 -1.63
N ASP A 129 -16.82 13.21 -2.25
CA ASP A 129 -18.17 13.76 -2.05
C ASP A 129 -18.58 13.71 -0.57
N ALA A 130 -18.38 12.56 0.10
CA ALA A 130 -18.72 12.39 1.50
C ALA A 130 -17.83 13.25 2.43
N LEU A 131 -16.56 13.41 2.10
CA LEU A 131 -15.64 14.28 2.84
C LEU A 131 -15.97 15.78 2.68
N ARG A 132 -16.46 16.20 1.52
CA ARG A 132 -16.97 17.57 1.32
C ARG A 132 -18.14 17.89 2.23
N GLU A 133 -18.97 16.90 2.50
CA GLU A 133 -20.20 17.07 3.29
C GLU A 133 -19.92 16.99 4.80
N HIS A 134 -19.10 16.03 5.25
CA HIS A 134 -19.00 15.66 6.67
C HIS A 134 -17.57 15.53 7.18
N GLY A 135 -16.56 15.54 6.33
CA GLY A 135 -15.23 15.11 6.72
C GLY A 135 -14.17 16.19 6.71
N PRO A 136 -12.96 15.80 7.07
CA PRO A 136 -11.78 16.65 6.91
C PRO A 136 -11.42 16.75 5.42
N ARG A 137 -10.78 17.85 5.05
CA ARG A 137 -10.21 18.03 3.70
C ARG A 137 -8.74 17.60 3.68
N ARG A 138 -8.46 16.43 4.27
CA ARG A 138 -7.12 15.86 4.50
C ARG A 138 -7.10 14.42 4.07
N LEU A 139 -6.37 14.13 2.98
CA LEU A 139 -6.37 12.83 2.33
C LEU A 139 -4.96 12.34 2.00
N ILE A 140 -4.61 11.17 2.49
CA ILE A 140 -3.49 10.37 1.98
C ILE A 140 -4.06 9.38 0.96
N PHE A 141 -3.62 9.49 -0.29
CA PHE A 141 -4.09 8.64 -1.39
C PHE A 141 -3.06 7.58 -1.75
N SER A 142 -3.49 6.33 -1.78
CA SER A 142 -2.72 5.18 -2.26
C SER A 142 -2.55 5.25 -3.77
N SER A 143 -1.42 5.78 -4.24
CA SER A 143 -1.04 5.77 -5.65
C SER A 143 -0.02 4.66 -5.95
N SER A 144 0.61 4.70 -7.11
CA SER A 144 1.51 3.64 -7.57
C SER A 144 2.58 4.21 -8.51
N CYS A 145 3.81 3.71 -8.41
CA CYS A 145 4.87 3.98 -9.38
C CYS A 145 4.52 3.55 -10.81
N SER A 146 3.59 2.61 -10.96
CA SER A 146 3.15 2.11 -12.27
C SER A 146 2.50 3.16 -13.17
N ILE A 147 2.15 4.34 -12.63
CA ILE A 147 1.67 5.48 -13.44
C ILE A 147 2.74 5.98 -14.40
N HIS A 148 4.02 5.77 -14.12
CA HIS A 148 5.13 6.22 -14.97
C HIS A 148 5.33 5.31 -16.19
N GLY A 149 4.89 4.03 -16.11
CA GLY A 149 5.08 3.06 -17.19
C GLY A 149 6.56 2.79 -17.47
N ASP A 150 6.93 2.77 -18.75
CA ASP A 150 8.33 2.66 -19.17
C ASP A 150 9.01 4.03 -19.11
N VAL A 151 10.09 4.12 -18.33
CA VAL A 151 10.78 5.38 -18.04
C VAL A 151 12.13 5.42 -18.69
N ASP A 152 12.52 6.60 -19.16
CA ASP A 152 13.80 6.83 -19.83
C ASP A 152 14.94 7.08 -18.82
N VAL A 153 14.61 7.48 -17.58
CA VAL A 153 15.59 7.89 -16.56
C VAL A 153 15.30 7.19 -15.23
N LEU A 154 16.34 6.63 -14.64
CA LEU A 154 16.34 6.03 -13.32
C LEU A 154 17.41 6.70 -12.43
N PRO A 155 17.18 6.80 -11.11
CA PRO A 155 15.99 6.43 -10.37
C PRO A 155 14.79 7.34 -10.69
N ILE A 156 13.55 6.84 -10.46
CA ILE A 156 12.32 7.56 -10.80
C ILE A 156 12.03 8.63 -9.76
N ARG A 157 11.90 9.88 -10.22
CA ARG A 157 11.50 11.03 -9.42
C ARG A 157 10.00 11.31 -9.58
N GLU A 158 9.43 12.11 -8.69
CA GLU A 158 8.01 12.47 -8.71
C GLU A 158 7.61 13.30 -9.94
N ASP A 159 8.55 14.04 -10.52
CA ASP A 159 8.36 14.85 -11.74
C ASP A 159 8.50 14.05 -13.04
N ALA A 160 8.81 12.74 -12.95
CA ALA A 160 8.85 11.86 -14.12
C ALA A 160 7.48 11.81 -14.83
N PRO A 161 7.45 11.77 -16.18
CA PRO A 161 6.22 11.76 -16.94
C PRO A 161 5.28 10.60 -16.56
N SER A 162 3.97 10.87 -16.51
CA SER A 162 2.95 9.83 -16.37
C SER A 162 2.65 9.20 -17.74
N ARG A 163 2.92 7.89 -17.88
CA ARG A 163 2.72 7.11 -19.12
C ARG A 163 2.12 5.74 -18.80
N PRO A 164 0.94 5.67 -18.16
CA PRO A 164 0.38 4.40 -17.67
C PRO A 164 0.07 3.44 -18.82
N THR A 165 0.51 2.19 -18.70
CA THR A 165 0.43 1.17 -19.77
C THR A 165 -0.76 0.22 -19.64
N ASN A 166 -1.44 0.18 -18.50
CA ASN A 166 -2.57 -0.71 -18.24
C ASN A 166 -3.71 0.00 -17.51
N PRO A 167 -4.94 -0.58 -17.47
CA PRO A 167 -6.10 0.06 -16.85
C PRO A 167 -5.91 0.39 -15.36
N TYR A 168 -5.28 -0.49 -14.56
CA TYR A 168 -4.99 -0.18 -13.15
C TYR A 168 -4.15 1.09 -13.02
N SER A 169 -3.03 1.17 -13.73
CA SER A 169 -2.14 2.33 -13.70
C SER A 169 -2.85 3.60 -14.18
N ARG A 170 -3.73 3.48 -15.20
CA ARG A 170 -4.54 4.59 -15.68
C ARG A 170 -5.52 5.08 -14.62
N THR A 171 -6.19 4.17 -13.88
CA THR A 171 -7.08 4.60 -12.79
C THR A 171 -6.35 5.36 -11.70
N LYS A 172 -5.12 4.94 -11.34
CA LYS A 172 -4.31 5.67 -10.36
C LYS A 172 -3.89 7.05 -10.85
N ALA A 173 -3.43 7.17 -12.11
CA ALA A 173 -3.08 8.45 -12.71
C ALA A 173 -4.30 9.39 -12.82
N MET A 174 -5.47 8.87 -13.20
CA MET A 174 -6.72 9.64 -13.25
C MET A 174 -7.15 10.12 -11.86
N CYS A 175 -7.05 9.28 -10.83
CA CYS A 175 -7.36 9.70 -9.47
C CYS A 175 -6.41 10.80 -8.98
N GLU A 176 -5.10 10.72 -9.27
CA GLU A 176 -4.15 11.80 -8.97
C GLU A 176 -4.56 13.11 -9.66
N GLN A 177 -4.94 13.06 -10.95
CA GLN A 177 -5.39 14.24 -11.68
C GLN A 177 -6.67 14.83 -11.08
N ILE A 178 -7.67 13.99 -10.77
CA ILE A 178 -8.93 14.41 -10.14
C ILE A 178 -8.64 15.12 -8.80
N LEU A 179 -7.77 14.53 -7.99
CA LEU A 179 -7.41 15.09 -6.68
C LEU A 179 -6.60 16.38 -6.81
N ALA A 180 -5.74 16.50 -7.82
CA ALA A 180 -5.01 17.73 -8.11
C ALA A 180 -5.96 18.85 -8.55
N ASP A 181 -6.91 18.57 -9.46
CA ASP A 181 -7.92 19.53 -9.92
C ASP A 181 -8.85 19.95 -8.75
N LEU A 182 -9.19 19.01 -7.86
CA LEU A 182 -9.93 19.31 -6.63
C LEU A 182 -9.19 20.33 -5.75
N CYS A 183 -7.91 20.13 -5.53
CA CYS A 183 -7.09 21.04 -4.71
C CYS A 183 -6.95 22.44 -5.36
N VAL A 184 -7.01 22.55 -6.68
CA VAL A 184 -7.06 23.85 -7.38
C VAL A 184 -8.41 24.54 -7.19
N ALA A 185 -9.51 23.77 -7.29
CA ALA A 185 -10.86 24.31 -7.15
C ALA A 185 -11.23 24.65 -5.69
N GLU A 186 -10.71 23.89 -4.75
CA GLU A 186 -10.97 24.00 -3.31
C GLU A 186 -9.64 24.03 -2.54
N PRO A 187 -9.03 25.21 -2.34
CA PRO A 187 -7.65 25.35 -1.82
C PRO A 187 -7.44 24.89 -0.36
N ASP A 188 -8.49 24.60 0.37
CA ASP A 188 -8.45 24.05 1.73
C ASP A 188 -8.26 22.53 1.78
N TRP A 189 -8.18 21.87 0.62
CA TRP A 189 -7.78 20.48 0.54
C TRP A 189 -6.27 20.31 0.69
N HIS A 190 -5.89 19.29 1.48
CA HIS A 190 -4.53 18.82 1.66
C HIS A 190 -4.49 17.36 1.22
N VAL A 191 -3.86 17.10 0.09
CA VAL A 191 -3.79 15.75 -0.50
C VAL A 191 -2.34 15.35 -0.73
N VAL A 192 -1.95 14.19 -0.20
CA VAL A 192 -0.67 13.55 -0.51
C VAL A 192 -0.93 12.22 -1.20
N ALA A 193 -0.50 12.09 -2.46
CA ALA A 193 -0.50 10.85 -3.21
C ALA A 193 0.83 10.12 -2.98
N LEU A 194 0.78 8.97 -2.31
CA LEU A 194 1.94 8.14 -2.07
C LEU A 194 2.08 7.10 -3.18
N ARG A 195 3.13 7.21 -3.99
CA ARG A 195 3.43 6.33 -5.11
C ARG A 195 4.34 5.20 -4.65
N TYR A 196 3.73 4.03 -4.41
CA TYR A 196 4.47 2.86 -3.94
C TYR A 196 5.19 2.15 -5.08
N PHE A 197 6.36 1.59 -4.75
CA PHE A 197 7.03 0.61 -5.58
C PHE A 197 6.48 -0.79 -5.27
N ASN A 198 7.26 -1.79 -4.95
CA ASN A 198 6.76 -3.15 -4.76
C ASN A 198 6.71 -3.53 -3.27
N PRO A 199 5.55 -3.37 -2.58
CA PRO A 199 5.44 -3.76 -1.18
C PRO A 199 5.55 -5.28 -1.02
N VAL A 200 6.38 -5.69 -0.08
CA VAL A 200 6.66 -7.10 0.26
C VAL A 200 6.90 -7.24 1.77
N GLY A 201 7.14 -8.45 2.23
CA GLY A 201 7.32 -8.72 3.65
C GLY A 201 6.00 -9.00 4.37
N ALA A 202 6.05 -8.95 5.67
CA ALA A 202 4.91 -9.13 6.57
C ALA A 202 5.22 -8.46 7.92
N HIS A 203 4.26 -8.43 8.84
CA HIS A 203 4.54 -7.98 10.20
C HIS A 203 5.47 -8.99 10.90
N PRO A 204 6.49 -8.54 11.66
CA PRO A 204 7.46 -9.43 12.31
C PRO A 204 6.86 -10.47 13.27
N SER A 205 5.63 -10.26 13.73
CA SER A 205 4.89 -11.26 14.53
C SER A 205 4.52 -12.53 13.77
N GLY A 206 4.59 -12.55 12.44
CA GLY A 206 4.09 -13.64 11.58
C GLY A 206 2.57 -13.77 11.54
N LEU A 207 1.82 -12.83 12.14
CA LEU A 207 0.36 -12.90 12.23
C LEU A 207 -0.35 -12.11 11.11
N LEU A 208 0.31 -11.12 10.54
CA LEU A 208 -0.26 -10.21 9.54
C LEU A 208 0.65 -10.13 8.32
N GLY A 209 0.11 -10.39 7.11
CA GLY A 209 0.88 -10.45 5.86
C GLY A 209 -0.01 -10.38 4.63
N GLU A 210 0.57 -10.62 3.44
CA GLU A 210 -0.16 -10.62 2.18
C GLU A 210 -0.78 -12.00 1.92
N ASP A 211 -2.11 -12.08 1.92
CA ASP A 211 -2.87 -13.30 1.60
C ASP A 211 -3.92 -13.02 0.52
N PRO A 212 -3.51 -12.96 -0.76
CA PRO A 212 -4.41 -12.68 -1.86
C PRO A 212 -5.35 -13.84 -2.12
N ARG A 213 -6.62 -13.56 -2.41
CA ARG A 213 -7.57 -14.56 -2.87
C ARG A 213 -7.17 -15.09 -4.26
N GLY A 214 -7.23 -16.40 -4.45
CA GLY A 214 -6.93 -17.06 -5.72
C GLY A 214 -5.44 -17.13 -6.05
N THR A 215 -5.09 -16.97 -7.34
CA THR A 215 -3.69 -17.00 -7.79
C THR A 215 -3.01 -15.67 -7.51
N PRO A 216 -1.88 -15.65 -6.76
CA PRO A 216 -1.16 -14.42 -6.53
C PRO A 216 -0.67 -13.76 -7.83
N ASN A 217 -0.86 -12.45 -7.92
CA ASN A 217 -0.31 -11.64 -9.02
C ASN A 217 1.07 -11.07 -8.68
N ASN A 218 1.38 -10.92 -7.38
CA ASN A 218 2.65 -10.42 -6.89
C ASN A 218 3.64 -11.57 -6.69
N LEU A 219 4.94 -11.26 -6.86
CA LEU A 219 6.02 -12.25 -6.80
C LEU A 219 6.17 -12.85 -5.41
N MET A 220 6.17 -12.04 -4.33
CA MET A 220 6.41 -12.53 -2.97
C MET A 220 5.36 -13.56 -2.51
N PRO A 221 4.04 -13.34 -2.58
CA PRO A 221 3.07 -14.36 -2.18
C PRO A 221 3.09 -15.60 -3.08
N TYR A 222 3.54 -15.47 -4.34
CA TYR A 222 3.76 -16.64 -5.20
C TYR A 222 4.94 -17.48 -4.69
N LEU A 223 6.07 -16.85 -4.34
CA LEU A 223 7.23 -17.51 -3.73
C LEU A 223 6.88 -18.22 -2.42
N GLN A 224 6.09 -17.54 -1.56
CA GLN A 224 5.59 -18.11 -0.32
C GLN A 224 4.79 -19.41 -0.56
N GLN A 225 3.90 -19.43 -1.58
CA GLN A 225 3.13 -20.62 -1.95
C GLN A 225 3.99 -21.72 -2.54
N VAL A 226 5.08 -21.41 -3.25
CA VAL A 226 6.07 -22.40 -3.71
C VAL A 226 6.81 -23.01 -2.51
N ALA A 227 7.24 -22.19 -1.56
CA ALA A 227 8.01 -22.62 -0.39
C ALA A 227 7.24 -23.59 0.51
N VAL A 228 5.91 -23.45 0.62
CA VAL A 228 5.06 -24.39 1.38
C VAL A 228 4.48 -25.53 0.52
N GLY A 229 4.91 -25.67 -0.74
CA GLY A 229 4.49 -26.76 -1.63
C GLY A 229 3.07 -26.61 -2.23
N ARG A 230 2.41 -25.47 -2.05
CA ARG A 230 1.10 -25.20 -2.71
C ARG A 230 1.24 -24.99 -4.22
N ARG A 231 2.46 -24.67 -4.69
CA ARG A 231 2.83 -24.54 -6.10
C ARG A 231 4.11 -25.27 -6.38
N GLU A 232 4.21 -25.85 -7.57
CA GLU A 232 5.34 -26.69 -7.96
C GLU A 232 6.62 -25.85 -8.21
N PHE A 233 6.50 -24.67 -8.83
CA PHE A 233 7.62 -23.83 -9.20
C PHE A 233 7.18 -22.35 -9.41
N LEU A 234 8.16 -21.45 -9.37
CA LEU A 234 8.00 -20.07 -9.81
C LEU A 234 8.20 -19.96 -11.32
N THR A 235 7.35 -19.16 -12.01
CA THR A 235 7.64 -18.75 -13.40
C THR A 235 8.36 -17.40 -13.39
N VAL A 236 9.59 -17.39 -13.88
CA VAL A 236 10.39 -16.17 -14.13
C VAL A 236 10.12 -15.72 -15.57
N PHE A 237 9.55 -14.54 -15.75
CA PHE A 237 9.18 -13.99 -17.04
C PHE A 237 10.30 -13.15 -17.65
N GLY A 238 11.04 -13.74 -18.59
CA GLY A 238 12.22 -13.16 -19.24
C GLY A 238 13.49 -13.34 -18.44
N ASP A 239 14.57 -13.72 -19.14
CA ASP A 239 15.94 -13.79 -18.64
C ASP A 239 16.93 -13.12 -19.60
N ASP A 240 16.40 -12.32 -20.50
CA ASP A 240 17.11 -11.61 -21.57
C ASP A 240 16.97 -10.09 -21.51
N TYR A 241 16.51 -9.54 -20.34
CA TYR A 241 16.49 -8.09 -20.12
C TYR A 241 17.92 -7.52 -20.03
N PRO A 242 18.13 -6.23 -20.39
CA PRO A 242 19.43 -5.56 -20.25
C PRO A 242 19.71 -5.22 -18.77
N THR A 243 19.67 -6.22 -17.91
CA THR A 243 19.92 -6.16 -16.46
C THR A 243 21.06 -7.09 -16.09
N PRO A 244 21.68 -6.98 -14.90
CA PRO A 244 22.87 -7.75 -14.54
C PRO A 244 22.72 -9.27 -14.64
N ASP A 245 21.52 -9.81 -14.39
CA ASP A 245 21.25 -11.26 -14.45
C ASP A 245 20.18 -11.65 -15.47
N GLY A 246 19.78 -10.70 -16.30
CA GLY A 246 18.81 -10.88 -17.38
C GLY A 246 17.35 -10.85 -16.90
N THR A 247 17.06 -10.80 -15.59
CA THR A 247 15.71 -10.76 -15.07
C THR A 247 15.26 -9.33 -14.71
N GLY A 248 13.97 -9.08 -14.62
CA GLY A 248 13.45 -7.76 -14.29
C GLY A 248 13.88 -7.28 -12.91
N VAL A 249 14.19 -5.99 -12.80
CA VAL A 249 14.63 -5.33 -11.55
C VAL A 249 13.51 -4.43 -11.01
N ARG A 250 13.23 -4.56 -9.71
CA ARG A 250 12.20 -3.79 -9.01
C ARG A 250 12.73 -3.26 -7.68
N ASP A 251 12.16 -2.16 -7.22
CA ASP A 251 12.36 -1.65 -5.87
C ASP A 251 11.36 -2.33 -4.94
N TYR A 252 11.83 -3.23 -4.10
CA TYR A 252 11.01 -3.88 -3.08
C TYR A 252 11.11 -3.10 -1.79
N ILE A 253 9.94 -2.79 -1.22
CA ILE A 253 9.82 -2.05 0.05
C ILE A 253 9.10 -2.90 1.08
N HIS A 254 9.62 -2.92 2.31
CA HIS A 254 8.97 -3.63 3.40
C HIS A 254 7.62 -2.98 3.74
N VAL A 255 6.56 -3.78 3.88
CA VAL A 255 5.20 -3.28 4.14
C VAL A 255 5.10 -2.47 5.44
N VAL A 256 5.93 -2.78 6.45
CA VAL A 256 5.99 -1.99 7.70
C VAL A 256 6.64 -0.63 7.46
N ASP A 257 7.74 -0.55 6.69
CA ASP A 257 8.30 0.75 6.28
C ASP A 257 7.26 1.58 5.51
N LEU A 258 6.51 0.92 4.64
CA LEU A 258 5.45 1.58 3.88
C LEU A 258 4.33 2.10 4.80
N ALA A 259 3.91 1.35 5.82
CA ALA A 259 2.94 1.79 6.82
C ALA A 259 3.46 3.01 7.60
N GLU A 260 4.72 2.97 8.06
CA GLU A 260 5.39 4.10 8.71
C GLU A 260 5.45 5.33 7.78
N GLY A 261 5.64 5.13 6.47
CA GLY A 261 5.59 6.20 5.47
C GLY A 261 4.21 6.87 5.35
N HIS A 262 3.14 6.11 5.51
CA HIS A 262 1.77 6.67 5.55
C HIS A 262 1.56 7.52 6.80
N ARG A 263 2.03 7.06 7.95
CA ARG A 263 1.97 7.84 9.20
C ARG A 263 2.82 9.10 9.09
N ALA A 264 4.04 9.01 8.58
CA ALA A 264 4.90 10.18 8.38
C ALA A 264 4.22 11.21 7.45
N ALA A 265 3.61 10.76 6.35
CA ALA A 265 2.85 11.65 5.47
C ALA A 265 1.64 12.27 6.17
N LEU A 266 0.93 11.52 7.02
CA LEU A 266 -0.20 11.99 7.81
C LEU A 266 0.22 13.09 8.81
N GLU A 267 1.34 12.90 9.49
CA GLU A 267 1.89 13.84 10.47
C GLU A 267 2.38 15.15 9.83
N HIS A 268 2.78 15.11 8.54
CA HIS A 268 3.22 16.28 7.75
C HIS A 268 2.17 16.80 6.77
N LEU A 269 0.96 16.23 6.76
CA LEU A 269 -0.10 16.55 5.79
C LEU A 269 -0.53 18.03 5.84
N ALA A 270 -0.49 18.64 7.01
CA ALA A 270 -0.83 20.05 7.16
C ALA A 270 0.10 21.00 6.42
N ASP A 271 1.37 20.60 6.25
CA ASP A 271 2.37 21.39 5.54
C ASP A 271 2.20 21.28 4.01
N ALA A 272 1.29 20.40 3.57
CA ALA A 272 1.06 20.04 2.18
C ALA A 272 -0.21 20.69 1.61
N ALA A 273 -0.38 22.02 1.74
CA ALA A 273 -1.50 22.70 1.09
C ALA A 273 -1.56 22.36 -0.41
N GLY A 274 -2.74 21.97 -0.88
CA GLY A 274 -2.94 21.50 -2.24
C GLY A 274 -2.58 20.02 -2.44
N PHE A 275 -2.20 19.66 -3.66
CA PHE A 275 -1.83 18.29 -4.05
C PHE A 275 -0.31 18.12 -4.09
N ARG A 276 0.19 17.03 -3.49
CA ARG A 276 1.60 16.60 -3.60
C ARG A 276 1.67 15.10 -3.88
N ALA A 277 2.66 14.70 -4.70
CA ALA A 277 3.03 13.30 -4.89
C ALA A 277 4.36 13.02 -4.21
N ILE A 278 4.49 11.84 -3.58
CA ILE A 278 5.73 11.39 -2.90
C ILE A 278 5.95 9.92 -3.24
N ASN A 279 7.16 9.58 -3.70
CA ASN A 279 7.57 8.21 -3.94
C ASN A 279 7.96 7.52 -2.63
N LEU A 280 7.38 6.35 -2.38
CA LEU A 280 7.77 5.48 -1.27
C LEU A 280 8.44 4.22 -1.83
N GLY A 281 9.76 4.23 -1.83
CA GLY A 281 10.64 3.15 -2.24
C GLY A 281 11.93 3.15 -1.44
N THR A 282 12.79 2.16 -1.66
CA THR A 282 14.10 2.06 -1.01
C THR A 282 15.20 2.76 -1.81
N GLY A 283 14.99 2.97 -3.10
CA GLY A 283 16.02 3.41 -4.05
C GLY A 283 16.95 2.28 -4.49
N VAL A 284 16.66 1.04 -4.10
CA VAL A 284 17.48 -0.13 -4.40
C VAL A 284 16.76 -1.04 -5.39
N GLY A 285 17.32 -1.19 -6.59
CA GLY A 285 16.85 -2.17 -7.56
C GLY A 285 17.27 -3.58 -7.18
N THR A 286 16.31 -4.50 -7.09
CA THR A 286 16.54 -5.93 -6.81
C THR A 286 15.96 -6.77 -7.93
N SER A 287 16.73 -7.70 -8.49
CA SER A 287 16.27 -8.58 -9.56
C SER A 287 15.38 -9.71 -9.05
N VAL A 288 14.62 -10.34 -9.96
CA VAL A 288 13.81 -11.52 -9.61
C VAL A 288 14.68 -12.65 -9.07
N ARG A 289 15.87 -12.87 -9.63
CA ARG A 289 16.79 -13.93 -9.14
C ARG A 289 17.35 -13.60 -7.77
N GLN A 290 17.72 -12.35 -7.50
CA GLN A 290 18.17 -11.91 -6.17
C GLN A 290 17.07 -12.10 -5.10
N LEU A 291 15.83 -11.77 -5.44
CA LEU A 291 14.71 -12.01 -4.52
C LEU A 291 14.48 -13.52 -4.28
N LEU A 292 14.54 -14.34 -5.33
CA LEU A 292 14.40 -15.79 -5.24
C LEU A 292 15.47 -16.41 -4.33
N GLU A 293 16.74 -16.00 -4.50
CA GLU A 293 17.87 -16.44 -3.68
C GLU A 293 17.69 -16.01 -2.21
N ALA A 294 17.37 -14.74 -1.98
CA ALA A 294 17.14 -14.20 -0.63
C ALA A 294 15.98 -14.90 0.09
N PHE A 295 14.89 -15.21 -0.63
CA PHE A 295 13.75 -15.92 -0.05
C PHE A 295 14.08 -17.41 0.20
N GLY A 296 14.86 -18.06 -0.69
CA GLY A 296 15.39 -19.39 -0.48
C GLY A 296 16.26 -19.49 0.78
N ALA A 297 17.12 -18.49 1.00
CA ALA A 297 17.90 -18.39 2.24
C ALA A 297 17.01 -18.23 3.49
N ALA A 298 15.93 -17.43 3.40
CA ALA A 298 14.99 -17.24 4.50
C ALA A 298 14.18 -18.50 4.84
N CYS A 299 13.74 -19.28 3.85
CA CYS A 299 12.98 -20.51 4.07
C CYS A 299 13.87 -21.75 4.29
N GLY A 300 15.19 -21.65 4.06
CA GLY A 300 16.17 -22.71 4.34
C GLY A 300 16.29 -23.76 3.23
N HIS A 301 15.75 -23.53 2.04
CA HIS A 301 15.89 -24.42 0.88
C HIS A 301 15.76 -23.65 -0.44
N GLU A 302 16.35 -24.20 -1.50
CA GLU A 302 16.20 -23.65 -2.84
C GLU A 302 14.77 -23.81 -3.34
N LEU A 303 14.26 -22.77 -4.02
CA LEU A 303 12.92 -22.77 -4.60
C LEU A 303 12.99 -23.11 -6.09
N PRO A 304 12.21 -24.10 -6.55
CA PRO A 304 12.17 -24.45 -7.95
C PRO A 304 11.57 -23.30 -8.79
N TYR A 305 12.20 -23.04 -9.95
CA TYR A 305 11.69 -22.05 -10.91
C TYR A 305 11.86 -22.54 -12.35
N ARG A 306 11.08 -21.94 -13.25
CA ARG A 306 11.20 -22.11 -14.71
C ARG A 306 11.19 -20.76 -15.37
N VAL A 307 12.01 -20.60 -16.43
CA VAL A 307 12.02 -19.39 -17.23
C VAL A 307 10.97 -19.49 -18.34
N ALA A 308 10.23 -18.43 -18.56
CA ALA A 308 9.30 -18.25 -19.66
C ALA A 308 9.63 -16.96 -20.44
N GLY A 309 9.02 -16.76 -21.59
CA GLY A 309 9.18 -15.51 -22.36
C GLY A 309 8.70 -14.28 -21.55
N ARG A 310 9.18 -13.10 -21.94
CA ARG A 310 8.80 -11.82 -21.30
C ARG A 310 7.29 -11.66 -21.29
N ARG A 311 6.75 -11.17 -20.19
CA ARG A 311 5.33 -10.80 -20.07
C ARG A 311 5.10 -9.43 -20.74
N ALA A 312 4.04 -9.30 -21.52
CA ALA A 312 3.70 -8.03 -22.18
C ALA A 312 3.49 -6.92 -21.14
N GLY A 313 4.14 -5.77 -21.37
CA GLY A 313 4.06 -4.61 -20.49
C GLY A 313 5.02 -4.61 -19.31
N ASP A 314 5.85 -5.66 -19.13
CA ASP A 314 6.92 -5.62 -18.13
C ASP A 314 8.10 -4.77 -18.62
N VAL A 315 8.62 -3.89 -17.76
CA VAL A 315 9.81 -3.07 -17.99
C VAL A 315 11.04 -3.74 -17.38
N ALA A 316 12.23 -3.44 -17.92
CA ALA A 316 13.49 -4.02 -17.46
C ALA A 316 13.78 -3.64 -16.00
N GLU A 317 13.73 -2.34 -15.68
CA GLU A 317 14.08 -1.81 -14.37
C GLU A 317 13.07 -0.76 -13.91
N LEU A 318 12.75 -0.75 -12.59
CA LEU A 318 11.88 0.23 -11.97
C LEU A 318 12.24 0.40 -10.48
N TYR A 319 12.88 1.53 -10.11
CA TYR A 319 13.22 1.86 -8.72
C TYR A 319 13.16 3.37 -8.46
N ALA A 320 12.89 3.73 -7.19
CA ALA A 320 12.61 5.09 -6.76
C ALA A 320 13.86 5.96 -6.59
N ASP A 321 13.69 7.28 -6.73
CA ASP A 321 14.46 8.24 -5.97
C ASP A 321 13.71 8.54 -4.66
N PRO A 322 14.21 8.11 -3.47
CA PRO A 322 13.53 8.31 -2.20
C PRO A 322 13.87 9.65 -1.53
N SER A 323 14.64 10.53 -2.18
CA SER A 323 15.15 11.78 -1.58
C SER A 323 14.02 12.71 -1.15
N HIS A 324 12.99 12.83 -1.99
CA HIS A 324 11.88 13.74 -1.73
C HIS A 324 11.06 13.34 -0.48
N ALA A 325 10.84 12.04 -0.25
CA ALA A 325 10.20 11.57 0.98
C ALA A 325 11.03 11.92 2.23
N ALA A 326 12.36 11.76 2.15
CA ALA A 326 13.25 12.11 3.24
C ALA A 326 13.26 13.60 3.57
N GLU A 327 13.19 14.47 2.55
CA GLU A 327 13.22 15.93 2.69
C GLU A 327 11.87 16.48 3.16
N THR A 328 10.75 15.92 2.71
CA THR A 328 9.41 16.49 2.92
C THR A 328 8.66 15.93 4.10
N ILE A 329 8.83 14.63 4.39
CA ILE A 329 8.14 13.93 5.48
C ILE A 329 9.10 13.23 6.44
N GLY A 330 10.41 13.47 6.33
CA GLY A 330 11.42 12.90 7.23
C GLY A 330 11.52 11.37 7.20
N TRP A 331 10.97 10.71 6.17
CA TRP A 331 10.87 9.26 6.11
C TRP A 331 11.91 8.63 5.16
N ARG A 332 12.43 7.48 5.57
CA ARG A 332 13.28 6.59 4.76
C ARG A 332 12.93 5.14 5.08
N ALA A 333 12.92 4.28 4.06
CA ALA A 333 12.86 2.83 4.27
C ALA A 333 14.13 2.36 5.01
N SER A 334 13.96 1.47 5.97
CA SER A 334 15.04 1.00 6.84
C SER A 334 15.26 -0.51 6.79
N ARG A 335 14.26 -1.29 6.36
CA ARG A 335 14.29 -2.75 6.32
C ARG A 335 14.82 -3.24 4.97
N GLY A 336 15.84 -4.11 5.02
CA GLY A 336 16.48 -4.66 3.82
C GLY A 336 15.81 -5.92 3.29
N LEU A 337 16.27 -6.39 2.13
CA LEU A 337 15.73 -7.55 1.41
C LEU A 337 15.68 -8.82 2.28
N ALA A 338 16.72 -9.09 3.06
CA ALA A 338 16.77 -10.27 3.93
C ALA A 338 15.66 -10.23 5.01
N GLU A 339 15.35 -9.04 5.54
CA GLU A 339 14.29 -8.83 6.51
C GLU A 339 12.91 -9.00 5.87
N MET A 340 12.73 -8.42 4.68
CA MET A 340 11.51 -8.60 3.89
C MET A 340 11.19 -10.08 3.64
N CYS A 341 12.20 -10.86 3.24
CA CYS A 341 12.05 -12.29 2.98
C CYS A 341 11.80 -13.09 4.26
N ARG A 342 12.52 -12.80 5.34
CA ARG A 342 12.34 -13.46 6.65
C ARG A 342 10.92 -13.26 7.17
N ASP A 343 10.42 -12.04 7.18
CA ASP A 343 9.12 -11.73 7.76
C ASP A 343 7.97 -12.26 6.88
N ALA A 344 8.13 -12.23 5.54
CA ALA A 344 7.21 -12.89 4.63
C ALA A 344 7.16 -14.41 4.86
N TRP A 345 8.32 -15.05 5.09
CA TRP A 345 8.40 -16.48 5.40
C TRP A 345 7.75 -16.80 6.76
N GLU A 346 8.01 -16.00 7.79
CA GLU A 346 7.39 -16.18 9.11
C GLU A 346 5.86 -16.12 9.03
N PHE A 347 5.31 -15.19 8.26
CA PHE A 347 3.86 -15.15 8.02
C PHE A 347 3.38 -16.42 7.33
N GLN A 348 4.02 -16.84 6.24
CA GLN A 348 3.60 -18.01 5.47
C GLN A 348 3.71 -19.31 6.28
N ARG A 349 4.77 -19.44 7.09
CA ARG A 349 5.00 -20.60 7.95
C ARG A 349 3.93 -20.75 9.02
N HIS A 350 3.46 -19.63 9.60
CA HIS A 350 2.37 -19.61 10.58
C HIS A 350 0.98 -19.73 9.94
N ASN A 351 0.86 -19.38 8.67
CA ASN A 351 -0.39 -19.40 7.92
C ASN A 351 -0.21 -20.17 6.59
N PRO A 352 0.08 -21.48 6.61
CA PRO A 352 0.39 -22.24 5.40
C PRO A 352 -0.77 -22.28 4.39
N GLY A 353 -2.00 -22.19 4.86
CA GLY A 353 -3.22 -22.11 4.06
C GLY A 353 -3.74 -20.68 3.81
N GLY A 354 -3.01 -19.65 4.27
CA GLY A 354 -3.50 -18.27 4.34
C GLY A 354 -4.36 -18.04 5.58
N TYR A 355 -5.06 -16.89 5.63
CA TYR A 355 -5.91 -16.54 6.78
C TYR A 355 -7.05 -17.53 7.02
N ASP A 356 -7.63 -18.07 5.95
CA ASP A 356 -8.80 -18.95 6.00
C ASP A 356 -8.42 -20.44 6.14
N GLY A 357 -7.14 -20.77 5.93
CA GLY A 357 -6.64 -22.17 5.94
C GLY A 357 -6.24 -22.71 7.31
N ALA A 358 -6.42 -21.99 8.38
CA ALA A 358 -6.05 -22.39 9.75
C ALA A 358 -7.07 -23.35 10.41
N GLY A 359 -7.93 -24.02 9.63
CA GLY A 359 -9.03 -24.83 10.17
C GLY A 359 -9.59 -25.88 9.22
N ALA A 360 -8.78 -26.44 8.29
CA ALA A 360 -9.18 -27.61 7.50
C ALA A 360 -8.28 -28.81 7.80
#